data_37cf35243b3ee867e3377a83e3692d96
#
_entry.id   37cf35243b3ee867e3377a83e3692d96
#
_cell.length_a   1.000
_cell.length_b   1.000
_cell.length_c   1.000
_cell.angle_alpha   90.00
_cell.angle_beta   90.00
_cell.angle_gamma   90.00
#
_symmetry.space_group_name_H-M   'P 1'
#
loop_
_entity.id
_entity.type
_entity.pdbx_description
1 polymer ?
#
loop_
_entity_poly.entity_id
_entity_poly.type
_entity_poly.pdbx_seq_one_letter_code
_entity_poly.pdbx_strand_id
1 'polypeptide(L)' 'AELYRAFTGDNVQELAQKYGLTQQRIYAIIKAERARRARAQLTFPGLSGMFP' A
#
# COMPACT_ATOMS: atom_id res chain seq x y z
N ALA A 1 -3.72 5.16 5.18
CA ALA A 1 -3.46 6.51 4.70
C ALA A 1 -4.47 6.91 3.65
N GLU A 2 -4.77 8.18 3.64
CA GLU A 2 -5.74 8.73 2.70
C GLU A 2 -5.30 8.53 1.27
N LEU A 3 -4.02 8.69 1.04
CA LEU A 3 -3.46 8.55 -0.30
C LEU A 3 -3.72 7.14 -0.84
N TYR A 4 -3.51 6.16 -0.01
CA TYR A 4 -3.72 4.78 -0.43
C TYR A 4 -5.18 4.52 -0.77
N ARG A 5 -6.07 5.13 -0.01
CA ARG A 5 -7.51 4.97 -0.25
C ARG A 5 -7.93 5.62 -1.56
N ALA A 6 -7.30 6.72 -1.89
CA ALA A 6 -7.61 7.42 -3.13
C ALA A 6 -6.98 6.77 -4.34
N PHE A 7 -6.06 5.85 -4.12
CA PHE A 7 -5.35 5.19 -5.20
C PHE A 7 -6.24 4.14 -5.86
N THR A 8 -6.44 4.29 -7.16
CA THR A 8 -7.27 3.34 -7.90
C THR A 8 -6.47 2.38 -8.76
N GLY A 9 -5.18 2.57 -8.83
CA GLY A 9 -4.32 1.68 -9.61
C GLY A 9 -3.62 2.39 -10.75
N ASP A 10 -4.26 3.38 -11.34
CA ASP A 10 -3.68 4.08 -12.48
C ASP A 10 -3.78 5.59 -12.36
N ASN A 11 -4.11 6.10 -11.18
CA ASN A 11 -4.23 7.55 -10.98
C ASN A 11 -3.03 8.11 -10.23
N VAL A 12 -1.86 7.50 -10.39
CA VAL A 12 -0.66 7.95 -9.71
C VAL A 12 -0.32 9.38 -10.08
N GLN A 13 -0.45 9.69 -11.36
CA GLN A 13 -0.15 11.03 -11.82
C GLN A 13 -1.05 12.06 -11.15
N GLU A 14 -2.31 11.73 -11.04
CA GLU A 14 -3.27 12.58 -10.39
C GLU A 14 -2.93 12.80 -8.92
N LEU A 15 -2.60 11.73 -8.26
CA LEU A 15 -2.25 11.80 -6.85
C LEU A 15 -0.98 12.61 -6.63
N ALA A 16 -0.01 12.43 -7.54
CA ALA A 16 1.22 13.19 -7.44
C ALA A 16 0.95 14.68 -7.48
N GLN A 17 0.08 15.09 -8.37
CA GLN A 17 -0.27 16.49 -8.49
C GLN A 17 -1.09 16.97 -7.29
N LYS A 18 -2.01 16.15 -6.86
CA LYS A 18 -2.89 16.53 -5.78
C LYS A 18 -2.13 16.74 -4.47
N TYR A 19 -1.17 15.87 -4.22
CA TYR A 19 -0.41 15.94 -2.98
C TYR A 19 0.94 16.65 -3.14
N GLY A 20 1.23 17.11 -4.35
CA GLY A 20 2.51 17.79 -4.58
C GLY A 20 3.70 16.89 -4.43
N LEU A 21 3.58 15.65 -4.84
CA LEU A 21 4.65 14.66 -4.73
C LEU A 21 5.03 14.18 -6.12
N THR A 22 6.16 13.47 -6.17
CA THR A 22 6.55 12.83 -7.41
C THR A 22 5.88 11.48 -7.55
N GLN A 23 5.84 10.97 -8.76
CA GLN A 23 5.25 9.66 -8.98
C GLN A 23 6.02 8.58 -8.20
N GLN A 24 7.32 8.72 -8.17
CA GLN A 24 8.14 7.79 -7.40
C GLN A 24 7.73 7.78 -5.94
N ARG A 25 7.47 8.95 -5.41
CA ARG A 25 7.05 9.07 -4.01
C ARG A 25 5.72 8.37 -3.79
N ILE A 26 4.80 8.56 -4.73
CA ILE A 26 3.49 7.92 -4.62
C ILE A 26 3.64 6.42 -4.59
N TYR A 27 4.44 5.89 -5.49
CA TYR A 27 4.67 4.45 -5.53
C TYR A 27 5.29 3.93 -4.25
N ALA A 28 6.22 4.70 -3.70
CA ALA A 28 6.86 4.30 -2.45
C ALA A 28 5.86 4.21 -1.31
N ILE A 29 4.97 5.19 -1.24
CA ILE A 29 3.95 5.20 -0.19
C ILE A 29 3.00 4.02 -0.34
N ILE A 30 2.57 3.78 -1.57
CA ILE A 30 1.65 2.68 -1.82
C ILE A 30 2.31 1.34 -1.50
N LYS A 31 3.55 1.21 -1.88
CA LYS A 31 4.28 -0.03 -1.60
C LYS A 31 4.39 -0.27 -0.10
N ALA A 32 4.67 0.79 0.64
CA ALA A 32 4.79 0.68 2.09
C ALA A 32 3.46 0.28 2.71
N GLU A 33 2.37 0.86 2.23
CA GLU A 33 1.06 0.53 2.76
C GLU A 33 0.69 -0.90 2.46
N ARG A 34 1.00 -1.36 1.27
CA ARG A 34 0.73 -2.74 0.89
C ARG A 34 1.50 -3.71 1.74
N ALA A 35 2.75 -3.40 1.99
CA ALA A 35 3.58 -4.26 2.81
C ALA A 35 3.04 -4.36 4.23
N ARG A 36 2.58 -3.24 4.76
CA ARG A 36 2.00 -3.23 6.10
C ARG A 36 0.76 -4.09 6.18
N ARG A 37 -0.10 -3.97 5.18
CA ARG A 37 -1.34 -4.73 5.17
C ARG A 37 -1.06 -6.21 4.99
N ALA A 38 -0.12 -6.54 4.13
CA ALA A 38 0.24 -7.92 3.92
C ALA A 38 0.81 -8.53 5.18
N ARG A 39 1.59 -7.76 5.91
CA ARG A 39 2.15 -8.24 7.16
C ARG A 39 1.07 -8.52 8.18
N ALA A 40 0.11 -7.61 8.28
CA ALA A 40 -0.97 -7.79 9.21
C ALA A 40 -1.73 -9.07 8.92
N GLN A 41 -1.89 -9.38 7.65
CA GLN A 41 -2.58 -10.59 7.25
C GLN A 41 -1.76 -11.83 7.55
N LEU A 42 -0.47 -11.71 7.39
CA LEU A 42 0.41 -12.85 7.60
C LEU A 42 0.53 -13.23 9.06
N THR A 43 0.13 -12.37 9.95
CA THR A 43 0.18 -12.67 11.36
C THR A 43 -0.96 -13.56 11.82
N PHE A 44 -1.73 -14.07 10.92
CA PHE A 44 -2.81 -14.98 11.24
C PHE A 44 -2.26 -16.21 11.91
N PRO A 45 -2.62 -16.45 13.14
CA PRO A 45 -2.09 -17.63 13.85
C PRO A 45 -2.51 -18.93 13.18
N GLY A 46 -3.73 -18.98 12.71
CA GLY A 46 -4.19 -20.18 12.04
C GLY A 46 -3.36 -20.48 10.82
N LEU A 47 -3.02 -19.46 10.11
CA LEU A 47 -2.24 -19.64 8.92
C LEU A 47 -0.84 -20.15 9.21
N SER A 48 -0.22 -19.56 10.20
CA SER A 48 1.10 -20.01 10.56
C SER A 48 1.08 -21.44 11.03
N GLY A 49 0.03 -21.83 11.68
CA GLY A 49 -0.07 -23.21 12.13
C GLY A 49 -0.23 -24.18 11.01
N MET A 50 -0.83 -23.74 9.94
CA MET A 50 -1.06 -24.59 8.79
C MET A 50 0.17 -24.84 7.97
N PHE A 51 1.09 -23.94 8.03
CA PHE A 51 2.28 -24.07 7.22
C PHE A 51 3.40 -24.63 8.05
N PRO A 52 3.69 -25.84 7.87
CA PRO A 52 4.77 -26.49 8.58
C PRO A 52 6.11 -25.99 8.12
#